data_c48de03f263ac23b0701d667c4873340
#
_entry.id   c48de03f263ac23b0701d667c4873340
#
_cell.length_a   1.000
_cell.length_b   1.000
_cell.length_c   1.000
_cell.angle_alpha   90.00
_cell.angle_beta   90.00
_cell.angle_gamma   90.00
#
_symmetry.space_group_name_H-M   'P 1'
#
loop_
_entity.id
_entity.type
_entity.pdbx_description
1 polymer ?
#
loop_
_entity_poly.entity_id
_entity_poly.type
_entity_poly.pdbx_seq_one_letter_code
_entity_poly.pdbx_strand_id
1 'polypeptide(L)'
;ETVIDDYFNCLTVGAVMRPVTESHKISRAKLAYVIDATAAPVCMLAPVSSWAAAVASYVPDGFPGSRISMFLSQIPFNYYCILTLVMVIVTSVLNIDYGPMLTHEYNAQVKDDLFTTPERPFAGADDYEEGEKHSSVLDLLVPVIVLIALCIVGLVWTCLLYTSPSPRDTE
;
A
#
# COMPACT_ATOMS: atom_id res chain seq x y z
N GLU A 1 7.93 -11.27 3.98
CA GLU A 1 8.10 -10.13 3.02
C GLU A 1 6.85 -9.25 2.96
N THR A 2 5.63 -9.82 2.99
CA THR A 2 4.35 -9.08 2.94
C THR A 2 4.09 -8.12 4.12
N VAL A 3 4.84 -8.22 5.19
CA VAL A 3 4.69 -7.40 6.40
C VAL A 3 5.65 -6.20 6.41
N ILE A 4 6.67 -6.21 5.56
CA ILE A 4 7.73 -5.22 5.57
C ILE A 4 7.29 -3.92 4.89
N ASP A 5 6.58 -4.04 3.78
CA ASP A 5 6.15 -2.91 2.95
C ASP A 5 4.74 -3.14 2.39
N ASP A 6 3.88 -2.14 2.47
CA ASP A 6 2.48 -2.20 2.05
C ASP A 6 2.33 -2.23 0.52
N TYR A 7 3.15 -1.48 -0.23
CA TYR A 7 3.14 -1.50 -1.69
C TYR A 7 3.53 -2.86 -2.25
N PHE A 8 4.61 -3.42 -1.71
CA PHE A 8 5.06 -4.74 -2.11
C PHE A 8 4.03 -5.83 -1.75
N ASN A 9 3.35 -5.67 -0.61
CA ASN A 9 2.25 -6.52 -0.20
C ASN A 9 1.11 -6.48 -1.24
N CYS A 10 0.65 -5.29 -1.64
CA CYS A 10 -0.42 -5.14 -2.62
C CYS A 10 -0.09 -5.85 -3.94
N LEU A 11 1.09 -5.62 -4.47
CA LEU A 11 1.52 -6.21 -5.75
C LEU A 11 1.65 -7.73 -5.68
N THR A 12 2.34 -8.23 -4.67
CA THR A 12 2.63 -9.67 -4.53
C THR A 12 1.37 -10.47 -4.20
N VAL A 13 0.59 -10.03 -3.21
CA VAL A 13 -0.63 -10.72 -2.82
C VAL A 13 -1.68 -10.63 -3.93
N GLY A 14 -1.77 -9.48 -4.62
CA GLY A 14 -2.66 -9.30 -5.76
C GLY A 14 -2.38 -10.30 -6.88
N ALA A 15 -1.13 -10.42 -7.29
CA ALA A 15 -0.74 -11.36 -8.33
C ALA A 15 -0.99 -12.83 -7.95
N VAL A 16 -0.64 -13.22 -6.72
CA VAL A 16 -0.78 -14.61 -6.25
C VAL A 16 -2.25 -14.99 -5.98
N MET A 17 -3.04 -14.08 -5.41
CA MET A 17 -4.42 -14.37 -5.03
C MET A 17 -5.42 -14.25 -6.18
N ARG A 18 -5.07 -13.56 -7.24
CA ARG A 18 -5.94 -13.35 -8.41
C ARG A 18 -6.48 -14.65 -9.00
N PRO A 19 -5.67 -15.64 -9.40
CA PRO A 19 -6.20 -16.89 -9.95
C PRO A 19 -7.07 -17.66 -8.95
N VAL A 20 -6.78 -17.57 -7.66
CA VAL A 20 -7.57 -18.22 -6.60
C VAL A 20 -8.94 -17.56 -6.48
N THR A 21 -9.02 -16.24 -6.42
CA THR A 21 -10.29 -15.50 -6.30
C THR A 21 -11.14 -15.62 -7.54
N GLU A 22 -10.54 -15.63 -8.72
CA GLU A 22 -11.24 -15.84 -10.00
C GLU A 22 -11.86 -17.25 -10.10
N SER A 23 -11.16 -18.27 -9.64
CA SER A 23 -11.70 -19.65 -9.58
C SER A 23 -12.91 -19.78 -8.66
N HIS A 24 -13.04 -18.92 -7.66
CA HIS A 24 -14.16 -18.85 -6.72
C HIS A 24 -15.22 -17.82 -7.11
N LYS A 25 -15.12 -17.22 -8.31
CA LYS A 25 -16.05 -16.19 -8.80
C LYS A 25 -16.18 -14.98 -7.90
N ILE A 26 -15.07 -14.60 -7.28
CA ILE A 26 -14.95 -13.36 -6.50
C ILE A 26 -14.54 -12.23 -7.45
N SER A 27 -15.25 -11.10 -7.38
CA SER A 27 -14.97 -9.97 -8.27
C SER A 27 -13.56 -9.40 -8.05
N ARG A 28 -12.92 -8.92 -9.12
CA ARG A 28 -11.61 -8.24 -9.04
C ARG A 28 -11.66 -6.99 -8.16
N ALA A 29 -12.81 -6.31 -8.14
CA ALA A 29 -13.04 -5.17 -7.27
C ALA A 29 -12.98 -5.54 -5.78
N LYS A 30 -13.56 -6.69 -5.38
CA LYS A 30 -13.52 -7.18 -4.00
C LYS A 30 -12.11 -7.60 -3.60
N LEU A 31 -11.38 -8.27 -4.49
CA LEU A 31 -9.98 -8.61 -4.25
C LEU A 31 -9.15 -7.34 -4.03
N ALA A 32 -9.27 -6.35 -4.92
CA ALA A 32 -8.55 -5.08 -4.81
C ALA A 32 -8.87 -4.36 -3.49
N TYR A 33 -10.15 -4.31 -3.10
CA TYR A 33 -10.58 -3.72 -1.84
C TYR A 33 -9.97 -4.43 -0.62
N VAL A 34 -9.98 -5.75 -0.58
CA VAL A 34 -9.43 -6.52 0.54
C VAL A 34 -7.93 -6.31 0.66
N ILE A 35 -7.21 -6.31 -0.46
CA ILE A 35 -5.76 -6.09 -0.48
C ILE A 35 -5.43 -4.67 0.01
N ASP A 36 -6.09 -3.66 -0.53
CA ASP A 36 -5.88 -2.26 -0.16
C ASP A 36 -6.22 -2.01 1.32
N ALA A 37 -7.37 -2.50 1.77
CA ALA A 37 -7.82 -2.35 3.15
C ALA A 37 -6.95 -3.08 4.19
N THR A 38 -6.19 -4.11 3.80
CA THR A 38 -5.36 -4.89 4.73
C THR A 38 -3.88 -4.53 4.66
N ALA A 39 -3.39 -4.01 3.55
CA ALA A 39 -1.96 -3.80 3.32
C ALA A 39 -1.34 -2.84 4.35
N ALA A 40 -1.80 -1.61 4.43
CA ALA A 40 -1.30 -0.63 5.37
C ALA A 40 -1.56 -1.00 6.85
N PRO A 41 -2.78 -1.44 7.26
CA PRO A 41 -3.04 -1.86 8.63
C PRO A 41 -2.13 -2.99 9.12
N VAL A 42 -1.86 -3.98 8.29
CA VAL A 42 -0.96 -5.08 8.66
C VAL A 42 0.47 -4.58 8.87
N CYS A 43 0.98 -3.74 7.98
CA CYS A 43 2.31 -3.14 8.10
C CYS A 43 2.44 -2.22 9.32
N MET A 44 1.37 -1.46 9.65
CA MET A 44 1.36 -0.56 10.81
C MET A 44 1.24 -1.29 12.16
N LEU A 45 0.67 -2.48 12.19
CA LEU A 45 0.61 -3.30 13.41
C LEU A 45 1.85 -4.20 13.57
N ALA A 46 2.63 -4.36 12.51
CA ALA A 46 3.83 -5.19 12.54
C ALA A 46 4.99 -4.48 13.26
N PRO A 47 5.65 -5.17 14.20
CA PRO A 47 6.75 -4.59 14.97
C PRO A 47 8.00 -4.29 14.12
N VAL A 48 8.13 -4.98 12.98
CA VAL A 48 9.24 -4.82 12.03
C VAL A 48 8.63 -4.53 10.66
N SER A 49 8.56 -3.24 10.32
CA SER A 49 8.02 -2.77 9.05
C SER A 49 8.66 -1.43 8.65
N SER A 50 8.48 -1.03 7.40
CA SER A 50 8.88 0.31 6.92
C SER A 50 8.19 1.42 7.72
N TRP A 51 6.94 1.21 8.12
CA TRP A 51 6.18 2.13 8.97
C TRP A 51 6.72 2.24 10.38
N ALA A 52 7.16 1.12 10.99
CA ALA A 52 7.79 1.14 12.31
C ALA A 52 9.07 1.99 12.31
N ALA A 53 9.88 1.85 11.25
CA ALA A 53 11.09 2.64 11.09
C ALA A 53 10.78 4.14 10.86
N ALA A 54 9.78 4.45 10.01
CA ALA A 54 9.35 5.80 9.74
C ALA A 54 8.82 6.50 11.00
N VAL A 55 7.89 5.87 11.73
CA VAL A 55 7.32 6.44 12.97
C VAL A 55 8.40 6.61 14.04
N ALA A 56 9.30 5.64 14.20
CA ALA A 56 10.40 5.74 15.16
C ALA A 56 11.35 6.92 14.87
N SER A 57 11.45 7.38 13.63
CA SER A 57 12.28 8.54 13.26
C SER A 57 11.72 9.88 13.77
N TYR A 58 10.42 9.96 14.03
CA TYR A 58 9.76 11.17 14.55
C TYR A 58 9.83 11.32 16.08
N VAL A 59 10.34 10.30 16.79
CA VAL A 59 10.48 10.36 18.24
C VAL A 59 11.56 11.38 18.61
N PRO A 60 11.25 12.41 19.46
CA PRO A 60 12.20 13.44 19.84
C PRO A 60 13.43 12.88 20.55
N ASP A 61 14.58 13.54 20.35
CA ASP A 61 15.78 13.25 21.11
C ASP A 61 15.56 13.57 22.59
N GLY A 62 15.90 12.63 23.48
CA GLY A 62 15.65 12.76 24.92
C GLY A 62 14.40 12.07 25.45
N PHE A 63 13.64 11.38 24.58
CA PHE A 63 12.53 10.54 25.03
C PHE A 63 13.07 9.41 25.96
N PRO A 64 12.50 9.23 27.17
CA PRO A 64 12.93 8.17 28.07
C PRO A 64 12.46 6.81 27.56
N GLY A 65 13.32 6.10 26.86
CA GLY A 65 13.04 4.78 26.31
C GLY A 65 13.56 4.57 24.88
N SER A 66 13.43 3.35 24.38
CA SER A 66 13.76 3.05 23.00
C SER A 66 12.66 3.58 22.07
N ARG A 67 13.05 4.14 20.92
CA ARG A 67 12.12 4.58 19.87
C ARG A 67 11.18 3.46 19.40
N ILE A 68 11.70 2.24 19.33
CA ILE A 68 10.93 1.05 18.99
C ILE A 68 9.93 0.70 20.10
N SER A 69 10.30 0.83 21.37
CA SER A 69 9.39 0.61 22.50
C SER A 69 8.19 1.55 22.47
N MET A 70 8.40 2.81 22.10
CA MET A 70 7.30 3.76 21.92
C MET A 70 6.36 3.32 20.81
N PHE A 71 6.89 2.92 19.66
CA PHE A 71 6.07 2.40 18.55
C PHE A 71 5.25 1.17 18.98
N LEU A 72 5.88 0.21 19.65
CA LEU A 72 5.18 -0.99 20.13
C LEU A 72 4.06 -0.67 21.12
N SER A 73 4.25 0.32 21.97
CA SER A 73 3.22 0.75 22.93
C SER A 73 2.00 1.42 22.26
N GLN A 74 2.16 1.93 21.03
CA GLN A 74 1.07 2.54 20.26
C GLN A 74 0.21 1.52 19.51
N ILE A 75 0.73 0.31 19.24
CA ILE A 75 0.02 -0.72 18.46
C ILE A 75 -1.41 -0.98 18.98
N PRO A 76 -1.64 -1.23 20.28
CA PRO A 76 -2.99 -1.51 20.81
C PRO A 76 -3.93 -0.29 20.76
N PHE A 77 -3.40 0.91 20.56
CA PHE A 77 -4.18 2.15 20.44
C PHE A 77 -4.41 2.57 18.98
N ASN A 78 -3.90 1.80 18.02
CA ASN A 78 -4.14 2.05 16.61
C ASN A 78 -5.51 1.50 16.20
N TYR A 79 -6.57 2.20 16.65
CA TYR A 79 -7.95 1.79 16.44
C TYR A 79 -8.32 1.67 14.96
N TYR A 80 -7.76 2.53 14.10
CA TYR A 80 -8.03 2.45 12.67
C TYR A 80 -7.60 1.08 12.11
N CYS A 81 -6.37 0.68 12.34
CA CYS A 81 -5.85 -0.58 11.83
C CYS A 81 -6.62 -1.79 12.39
N ILE A 82 -6.90 -1.79 13.69
CA ILE A 82 -7.63 -2.88 14.35
C ILE A 82 -9.06 -2.97 13.80
N LEU A 83 -9.78 -1.86 13.75
CA LEU A 83 -11.18 -1.84 13.28
C LEU A 83 -11.28 -2.18 11.79
N THR A 84 -10.34 -1.73 10.96
CA THR A 84 -10.32 -2.08 9.53
C THR A 84 -10.12 -3.57 9.33
N LEU A 85 -9.16 -4.19 10.03
CA LEU A 85 -8.96 -5.64 9.95
C LEU A 85 -10.18 -6.41 10.44
N VAL A 86 -10.78 -5.99 11.57
CA VAL A 86 -12.01 -6.60 12.07
C VAL A 86 -13.14 -6.46 11.04
N MET A 87 -13.29 -5.29 10.42
CA MET A 87 -14.30 -5.06 9.38
C MET A 87 -14.10 -5.98 8.18
N VAL A 88 -12.87 -6.10 7.68
CA VAL A 88 -12.55 -6.99 6.54
C VAL A 88 -12.84 -8.45 6.89
N ILE A 89 -12.48 -8.91 8.09
CA ILE A 89 -12.76 -10.27 8.54
C ILE A 89 -14.27 -10.49 8.65
N VAL A 90 -15.00 -9.59 9.30
CA VAL A 90 -16.46 -9.70 9.50
C VAL A 90 -17.19 -9.71 8.16
N THR A 91 -16.88 -8.78 7.27
CA THR A 91 -17.52 -8.71 5.94
C THR A 91 -17.22 -9.95 5.09
N SER A 92 -16.01 -10.47 5.16
CA SER A 92 -15.61 -11.68 4.44
C SER A 92 -16.28 -12.95 5.00
N VAL A 93 -16.30 -13.11 6.32
CA VAL A 93 -16.89 -14.30 6.97
C VAL A 93 -18.41 -14.32 6.83
N LEU A 94 -19.05 -13.17 6.96
CA LEU A 94 -20.51 -13.05 6.85
C LEU A 94 -21.00 -12.90 5.40
N ASN A 95 -20.10 -12.82 4.43
CA ASN A 95 -20.41 -12.54 3.03
C ASN A 95 -21.29 -11.29 2.85
N ILE A 96 -21.00 -10.23 3.59
CA ILE A 96 -21.75 -8.98 3.53
C ILE A 96 -21.07 -8.07 2.50
N ASP A 97 -21.76 -7.86 1.40
CA ASP A 97 -21.36 -6.88 0.40
C ASP A 97 -22.32 -5.69 0.44
N TYR A 98 -21.79 -4.47 0.38
CA TYR A 98 -22.59 -3.24 0.47
C TYR A 98 -22.23 -2.25 -0.63
N GLY A 99 -23.18 -1.39 -0.98
CA GLY A 99 -23.01 -0.35 -1.98
C GLY A 99 -22.63 -0.89 -3.36
N PRO A 100 -21.70 -0.26 -4.07
CA PRO A 100 -21.27 -0.70 -5.40
C PRO A 100 -20.65 -2.10 -5.41
N MET A 101 -20.04 -2.54 -4.31
CA MET A 101 -19.42 -3.86 -4.19
C MET A 101 -20.43 -4.99 -4.41
N LEU A 102 -21.67 -4.82 -3.91
CA LEU A 102 -22.75 -5.79 -4.12
C LEU A 102 -23.01 -6.02 -5.62
N THR A 103 -22.97 -4.97 -6.43
CA THR A 103 -23.17 -5.08 -7.89
C THR A 103 -22.02 -5.84 -8.55
N HIS A 104 -20.79 -5.57 -8.15
CA HIS A 104 -19.61 -6.27 -8.66
C HIS A 104 -19.65 -7.75 -8.31
N GLU A 105 -19.99 -8.08 -7.08
CA GLU A 105 -20.03 -9.45 -6.59
C GLU A 105 -21.20 -10.22 -7.20
N TYR A 106 -22.38 -9.60 -7.32
CA TYR A 106 -23.53 -10.18 -8.03
C TYR A 106 -23.20 -10.51 -9.49
N ASN A 107 -22.55 -9.61 -10.21
CA ASN A 107 -22.16 -9.86 -11.60
C ASN A 107 -21.10 -10.95 -11.71
N ALA A 108 -20.14 -11.02 -10.79
CA ALA A 108 -19.13 -12.07 -10.77
C ALA A 108 -19.74 -13.45 -10.50
N GLN A 109 -20.67 -13.56 -9.55
CA GLN A 109 -21.27 -14.84 -9.14
C GLN A 109 -22.35 -15.34 -10.10
N VAL A 110 -23.20 -14.43 -10.62
CA VAL A 110 -24.39 -14.79 -11.42
C VAL A 110 -24.12 -14.73 -12.92
N LYS A 111 -23.34 -13.73 -13.36
CA LYS A 111 -23.08 -13.48 -14.79
C LYS A 111 -21.71 -13.94 -15.26
N ASP A 112 -20.88 -14.47 -14.37
CA ASP A 112 -19.46 -14.77 -14.64
C ASP A 112 -18.66 -13.56 -15.16
N ASP A 113 -19.10 -12.33 -14.83
CA ASP A 113 -18.42 -11.11 -15.20
C ASP A 113 -17.63 -10.57 -14.02
N LEU A 114 -16.34 -10.86 -13.99
CA LEU A 114 -15.41 -10.46 -12.92
C LEU A 114 -15.10 -8.95 -12.92
N PHE A 115 -15.40 -8.24 -14.00
CA PHE A 115 -15.06 -6.83 -14.17
C PHE A 115 -16.20 -5.88 -13.92
N THR A 116 -17.44 -6.27 -14.27
CA THR A 116 -18.67 -5.45 -14.20
C THR A 116 -18.67 -4.22 -15.13
N THR A 117 -17.50 -3.63 -15.42
CA THR A 117 -17.36 -2.43 -16.25
C THR A 117 -17.06 -2.81 -17.71
N PRO A 118 -17.67 -2.12 -18.71
CA PRO A 118 -17.41 -2.39 -20.13
C PRO A 118 -15.96 -2.20 -20.54
N GLU A 119 -15.27 -1.31 -19.86
CA GLU A 119 -13.88 -0.93 -20.13
C GLU A 119 -12.90 -2.03 -19.77
N ARG A 120 -13.30 -3.00 -18.94
CA ARG A 120 -12.48 -4.16 -18.50
C ARG A 120 -11.03 -3.75 -18.19
N PRO A 121 -10.79 -2.86 -17.24
CA PRO A 121 -9.45 -2.39 -16.94
C PRO A 121 -8.55 -3.57 -16.60
N PHE A 122 -7.36 -3.60 -17.22
CA PHE A 122 -6.37 -4.67 -17.04
C PHE A 122 -6.83 -6.09 -17.47
N ALA A 123 -7.83 -6.20 -18.35
CA ALA A 123 -8.24 -7.50 -18.88
C ALA A 123 -7.11 -8.20 -19.66
N GLY A 124 -6.27 -7.42 -20.37
CA GLY A 124 -5.12 -7.91 -21.10
C GLY A 124 -3.82 -8.01 -20.27
N ALA A 125 -3.87 -7.83 -18.96
CA ALA A 125 -2.68 -7.95 -18.14
C ALA A 125 -2.13 -9.40 -18.08
N ASP A 126 -2.98 -10.39 -18.41
CA ASP A 126 -2.58 -11.79 -18.52
C ASP A 126 -1.85 -12.08 -19.83
N ASP A 127 -2.13 -11.29 -20.89
CA ASP A 127 -1.46 -11.42 -22.19
C ASP A 127 -0.04 -10.87 -22.17
N TYR A 128 0.37 -10.14 -21.12
CA TYR A 128 1.72 -9.63 -20.97
C TYR A 128 2.74 -10.69 -20.54
N GLU A 129 2.32 -11.86 -20.08
CA GLU A 129 3.23 -12.97 -19.77
C GLU A 129 3.79 -13.68 -21.02
N GLU A 130 3.13 -13.58 -22.19
CA GLU A 130 3.56 -14.22 -23.43
C GLU A 130 4.21 -13.28 -24.47
N GLY A 131 4.16 -11.99 -24.24
CA GLY A 131 4.80 -11.00 -25.10
C GLY A 131 6.16 -10.60 -24.60
N GLU A 132 7.24 -11.25 -25.05
CA GLU A 132 8.60 -10.74 -24.95
C GLU A 132 8.73 -9.31 -25.55
N LYS A 133 8.23 -8.30 -24.85
CA LYS A 133 8.78 -6.97 -25.00
C LYS A 133 10.05 -6.98 -24.16
N HIS A 134 11.20 -6.89 -24.85
CA HIS A 134 12.48 -6.61 -24.23
C HIS A 134 12.33 -5.39 -23.32
N SER A 135 11.91 -5.63 -22.08
CA SER A 135 11.97 -4.65 -21.01
C SER A 135 13.45 -4.41 -20.73
N SER A 136 13.96 -3.27 -21.16
CA SER A 136 15.34 -2.91 -20.91
C SER A 136 15.51 -2.55 -19.45
N VAL A 137 16.58 -3.00 -18.83
CA VAL A 137 16.97 -2.56 -17.47
C VAL A 137 17.02 -1.04 -17.38
N LEU A 138 17.25 -0.35 -18.50
CA LEU A 138 17.23 1.11 -18.59
C LEU A 138 15.84 1.71 -18.31
N ASP A 139 14.76 1.00 -18.67
CA ASP A 139 13.39 1.49 -18.43
C ASP A 139 13.06 1.61 -16.93
N LEU A 140 13.75 0.82 -16.10
CA LEU A 140 13.68 0.92 -14.64
C LEU A 140 14.72 1.89 -14.08
N LEU A 141 15.96 1.82 -14.56
CA LEU A 141 17.07 2.61 -14.02
C LEU A 141 16.91 4.10 -14.27
N VAL A 142 16.48 4.50 -15.48
CA VAL A 142 16.37 5.92 -15.84
C VAL A 142 15.37 6.66 -14.92
N PRO A 143 14.13 6.21 -14.70
CA PRO A 143 13.22 6.87 -13.77
C PRO A 143 13.75 6.94 -12.33
N VAL A 144 14.40 5.88 -11.84
CA VAL A 144 14.97 5.85 -10.49
C VAL A 144 16.12 6.84 -10.34
N ILE A 145 17.04 6.90 -11.30
CA ILE A 145 18.15 7.85 -11.27
C ILE A 145 17.64 9.29 -11.35
N VAL A 146 16.67 9.56 -12.23
CA VAL A 146 16.04 10.89 -12.35
C VAL A 146 15.34 11.28 -11.06
N LEU A 147 14.60 10.36 -10.42
CA LEU A 147 13.95 10.61 -9.14
C LEU A 147 14.97 10.97 -8.06
N ILE A 148 16.04 10.19 -7.92
CA ILE A 148 17.09 10.43 -6.94
C ILE A 148 17.76 11.79 -7.20
N ALA A 149 18.09 12.09 -8.45
CA ALA A 149 18.70 13.37 -8.81
C ALA A 149 17.79 14.56 -8.47
N LEU A 150 16.49 14.48 -8.79
CA LEU A 150 15.50 15.51 -8.46
C LEU A 150 15.32 15.66 -6.95
N CYS A 151 15.31 14.56 -6.19
CA CYS A 151 15.26 14.61 -4.73
C CYS A 151 16.50 15.32 -4.14
N ILE A 152 17.69 15.00 -4.62
CA ILE A 152 18.94 15.66 -4.18
C ILE A 152 18.89 17.15 -4.51
N VAL A 153 18.54 17.51 -5.74
CA VAL A 153 18.43 18.91 -6.17
C VAL A 153 17.38 19.65 -5.32
N GLY A 154 16.21 19.03 -5.07
CA GLY A 154 15.17 19.59 -4.23
C GLY A 154 15.64 19.81 -2.79
N LEU A 155 16.32 18.84 -2.18
CA LEU A 155 16.88 18.97 -0.84
C LEU A 155 17.94 20.06 -0.75
N VAL A 156 18.86 20.11 -1.71
CA VAL A 156 19.88 21.17 -1.75
C VAL A 156 19.23 22.54 -1.92
N TRP A 157 18.24 22.65 -2.80
CA TRP A 157 17.53 23.92 -3.02
C TRP A 157 16.77 24.38 -1.79
N THR A 158 16.01 23.50 -1.14
CA THR A 158 15.23 23.82 0.07
C THR A 158 16.12 24.06 1.28
N CYS A 159 17.19 23.29 1.49
CA CYS A 159 18.16 23.53 2.54
C CYS A 159 18.90 24.84 2.37
N LEU A 160 19.33 25.20 1.15
CA LEU A 160 19.99 26.48 0.89
C LEU A 160 19.07 27.68 1.09
N LEU A 161 17.76 27.54 0.87
CA LEU A 161 16.78 28.58 1.16
C LEU A 161 16.44 28.70 2.66
N TYR A 162 16.56 27.58 3.41
CA TYR A 162 16.25 27.55 4.85
C TYR A 162 17.43 27.93 5.76
N THR A 163 18.66 27.92 5.24
CA THR A 163 19.88 28.31 5.98
C THR A 163 20.22 29.80 5.85
N SER A 164 19.36 30.59 5.23
CA SER A 164 19.44 32.05 5.35
C SER A 164 19.03 32.44 6.77
N PRO A 165 19.98 32.93 7.62
CA PRO A 165 19.67 33.27 9.02
C PRO A 165 18.57 34.30 9.04
N SER A 166 17.54 34.03 9.84
CA SER A 166 16.46 34.97 10.09
C SER A 166 17.05 36.23 10.72
N PRO A 167 16.61 37.44 10.32
CA PRO A 167 17.05 38.69 10.97
C PRO A 167 16.78 38.76 12.46
N ARG A 168 16.09 37.80 13.05
CA ARG A 168 15.79 37.69 14.49
C ARG A 168 16.83 36.94 15.29
N ASP A 169 17.81 36.32 14.66
CA ASP A 169 18.85 35.54 15.37
C ASP A 169 20.12 36.40 15.65
N THR A 170 20.03 37.69 15.44
CA THR A 170 21.14 38.67 15.63
C THR A 170 20.88 39.73 16.68
N GLU A 171 19.90 39.53 17.60
CA GLU A 171 19.74 40.39 18.79
C GLU A 171 20.00 39.65 20.08
#